data_58ee5863029136dcf2db24bb24a7f56f
#
_entry.id   58ee5863029136dcf2db24bb24a7f56f
#
_cell.length_a   1.000
_cell.length_b   1.000
_cell.length_c   1.000
_cell.angle_alpha   90.00
_cell.angle_beta   90.00
_cell.angle_gamma   90.00
#
_symmetry.space_group_name_H-M   'P 1'
#
loop_
_entity.id
_entity.type
_entity.pdbx_description
1 polymer ?
#
loop_
_entity_poly.entity_id
_entity_poly.type
_entity_poly.pdbx_seq_one_letter_code
_entity_poly.pdbx_strand_id
1 'polypeptide(L)'
;MEKTVHYEKTLTSEVLFEGRVITLTKDTALLENGKTAEREVVHHHGGACILPYFEDGTICMVRQFRYAMQQELWELPAGKLEKGEDPFEAAKRELGEECGLTADNYISLGQFFPTVGYDTEVIYTGSPPACTRPRCIWMPMNS
;
A
#
# COMPACT_ATOMS: atom_id res chain seq x y z
N MET A 1 -27.29 -4.97 -21.18
CA MET A 1 -26.14 -5.90 -21.17
C MET A 1 -25.93 -6.36 -19.73
N GLU A 2 -26.22 -7.62 -19.46
CA GLU A 2 -25.81 -8.23 -18.17
C GLU A 2 -24.28 -8.16 -18.06
N LYS A 3 -23.77 -7.60 -16.97
CA LYS A 3 -22.33 -7.64 -16.68
C LYS A 3 -21.97 -9.09 -16.33
N THR A 4 -21.34 -9.78 -17.24
CA THR A 4 -20.75 -11.10 -16.93
C THR A 4 -19.64 -10.87 -15.92
N VAL A 5 -19.80 -11.36 -14.71
CA VAL A 5 -18.76 -11.31 -13.67
C VAL A 5 -17.89 -12.55 -13.86
N HIS A 6 -16.66 -12.35 -14.31
CA HIS A 6 -15.68 -13.42 -14.40
C HIS A 6 -15.13 -13.73 -13.01
N TYR A 7 -14.98 -14.99 -12.68
CA TYR A 7 -14.38 -15.41 -11.42
C TYR A 7 -13.63 -16.73 -11.57
N GLU A 8 -12.65 -16.92 -10.73
CA GLU A 8 -11.93 -18.16 -10.54
C GLU A 8 -12.18 -18.68 -9.12
N LYS A 9 -12.37 -19.99 -8.97
CA LYS A 9 -12.62 -20.59 -7.66
C LYS A 9 -11.37 -21.33 -7.19
N THR A 10 -10.81 -20.95 -6.06
CA THR A 10 -9.73 -21.71 -5.42
C THR A 10 -10.24 -23.09 -5.00
N LEU A 11 -9.56 -24.13 -5.48
CA LEU A 11 -9.81 -25.52 -5.12
C LEU A 11 -8.89 -25.97 -3.99
N THR A 12 -7.60 -25.65 -4.09
CA THR A 12 -6.57 -25.94 -3.08
C THR A 12 -5.62 -24.78 -2.96
N SER A 13 -5.03 -24.61 -1.79
CA SER A 13 -4.01 -23.60 -1.51
C SER A 13 -2.93 -24.25 -0.65
N GLU A 14 -1.67 -24.07 -1.03
CA GLU A 14 -0.48 -24.52 -0.33
C GLU A 14 0.38 -23.33 0.03
N VAL A 15 0.74 -23.17 1.31
CA VAL A 15 1.66 -22.13 1.76
C VAL A 15 3.09 -22.58 1.45
N LEU A 16 3.77 -21.85 0.56
CA LEU A 16 5.15 -22.10 0.18
C LEU A 16 6.14 -21.34 1.06
N PHE A 17 5.76 -20.16 1.55
CA PHE A 17 6.57 -19.32 2.43
C PHE A 17 5.68 -18.46 3.30
N GLU A 18 6.02 -18.37 4.58
CA GLU A 18 5.39 -17.46 5.54
C GLU A 18 6.45 -16.59 6.18
N GLY A 19 6.42 -15.28 5.87
CA GLY A 19 7.35 -14.28 6.36
C GLY A 19 6.68 -13.22 7.24
N ARG A 20 7.46 -12.24 7.68
CA ARG A 20 6.95 -11.11 8.48
C ARG A 20 6.08 -10.14 7.68
N VAL A 21 6.29 -10.05 6.39
CA VAL A 21 5.66 -9.03 5.53
C VAL A 21 4.69 -9.68 4.57
N ILE A 22 5.07 -10.81 4.00
CA ILE A 22 4.29 -11.52 2.98
C ILE A 22 4.13 -13.00 3.33
N THR A 23 3.05 -13.59 2.82
CA THR A 23 2.87 -15.03 2.69
C THR A 23 2.75 -15.35 1.22
N LEU A 24 3.50 -16.35 0.74
CA LEU A 24 3.39 -16.85 -0.63
C LEU A 24 2.61 -18.15 -0.63
N THR A 25 1.56 -18.22 -1.44
CA THR A 25 0.80 -19.45 -1.67
C THR A 25 0.89 -19.90 -3.13
N LYS A 26 0.73 -21.21 -3.30
CA LYS A 26 0.50 -21.84 -4.59
C LYS A 26 -0.92 -22.42 -4.59
N ASP A 27 -1.76 -21.85 -5.41
CA ASP A 27 -3.18 -22.19 -5.47
C ASP A 27 -3.51 -22.95 -6.76
N THR A 28 -4.45 -23.89 -6.67
CA THR A 28 -5.10 -24.46 -7.84
C THR A 28 -6.46 -23.79 -8.00
N ALA A 29 -6.66 -23.08 -9.09
CA ALA A 29 -7.91 -22.40 -9.41
C ALA A 29 -8.71 -23.14 -10.48
N LEU A 30 -10.03 -23.21 -10.30
CA LEU A 30 -10.99 -23.66 -11.31
C LEU A 30 -11.40 -22.44 -12.15
N LEU A 31 -11.18 -22.53 -13.45
CA LEU A 31 -11.55 -21.53 -14.42
C LEU A 31 -13.00 -21.70 -14.88
N GLU A 32 -13.61 -20.68 -15.47
CA GLU A 32 -14.97 -20.70 -16.00
C GLU A 32 -15.21 -21.77 -17.07
N ASN A 33 -14.18 -22.14 -17.81
CA ASN A 33 -14.24 -23.18 -18.85
C ASN A 33 -14.13 -24.61 -18.29
N GLY A 34 -14.13 -24.77 -16.96
CA GLY A 34 -14.01 -26.05 -16.25
C GLY A 34 -12.59 -26.62 -16.17
N LYS A 35 -11.59 -25.93 -16.70
CA LYS A 35 -10.19 -26.31 -16.56
C LYS A 35 -9.60 -25.77 -15.25
N THR A 36 -8.48 -26.35 -14.83
CA THR A 36 -7.72 -25.86 -13.69
C THR A 36 -6.47 -25.10 -14.16
N ALA A 37 -6.02 -24.14 -13.35
CA ALA A 37 -4.76 -23.42 -13.54
C ALA A 37 -4.07 -23.20 -12.19
N GLU A 38 -2.75 -23.13 -12.21
CA GLU A 38 -1.97 -22.75 -11.01
C GLU A 38 -1.92 -21.22 -10.90
N ARG A 39 -1.92 -20.74 -9.66
CA ARG A 39 -1.73 -19.34 -9.29
C ARG A 39 -0.69 -19.25 -8.17
N GLU A 40 0.27 -18.37 -8.33
CA GLU A 40 1.19 -17.98 -7.27
C GLU A 40 0.71 -16.65 -6.73
N VAL A 41 0.41 -16.59 -5.42
CA VAL A 41 -0.21 -15.42 -4.81
C VAL A 41 0.64 -14.95 -3.64
N VAL A 42 1.05 -13.70 -3.70
CA VAL A 42 1.68 -12.98 -2.59
C VAL A 42 0.59 -12.31 -1.76
N HIS A 43 0.42 -12.74 -0.52
CA HIS A 43 -0.50 -12.11 0.41
C HIS A 43 0.21 -11.02 1.19
N HIS A 44 -0.33 -9.80 1.15
CA HIS A 44 0.16 -8.62 1.84
C HIS A 44 -0.98 -7.94 2.61
N HIS A 45 -0.66 -7.32 3.76
CA HIS A 45 -1.69 -6.66 4.59
C HIS A 45 -2.17 -5.32 4.04
N GLY A 46 -1.52 -4.83 2.99
CA GLY A 46 -1.79 -3.51 2.42
C GLY A 46 -1.00 -2.40 3.10
N GLY A 47 -1.21 -1.20 2.62
CA GLY A 47 -0.55 0.00 3.11
C GLY A 47 -1.44 1.24 3.00
N ALA A 48 -1.03 2.30 3.67
CA ALA A 48 -1.60 3.62 3.54
C ALA A 48 -0.53 4.58 3.00
N CYS A 49 -0.90 5.39 2.02
CA CYS A 49 -0.06 6.38 1.37
C CYS A 49 -0.69 7.76 1.47
N ILE A 50 0.11 8.78 1.69
CA ILE A 50 -0.37 10.14 1.88
C ILE A 50 0.25 11.06 0.86
N LEU A 51 -0.55 11.96 0.29
CA LEU A 51 -0.11 13.07 -0.53
C LEU A 51 -0.15 14.37 0.29
N PRO A 52 0.95 14.75 0.99
CA PRO A 52 1.00 15.99 1.75
C PRO A 52 1.17 17.15 0.76
N TYR A 53 0.08 17.86 0.54
CA TYR A 53 0.02 19.00 -0.36
C TYR A 53 0.05 20.31 0.43
N PHE A 54 0.85 21.29 -0.04
CA PHE A 54 0.97 22.60 0.59
C PHE A 54 0.27 23.68 -0.24
N GLU A 55 -0.14 24.77 0.43
CA GLU A 55 -0.82 25.91 -0.21
C GLU A 55 -0.03 26.55 -1.35
N ASP A 56 1.29 26.45 -1.34
CA ASP A 56 2.17 26.95 -2.39
C ASP A 56 2.26 26.03 -3.63
N GLY A 57 1.49 24.95 -3.66
CA GLY A 57 1.46 23.98 -4.75
C GLY A 57 2.56 22.92 -4.69
N THR A 58 3.36 22.89 -3.63
CA THR A 58 4.39 21.85 -3.44
C THR A 58 3.85 20.64 -2.69
N ILE A 59 4.56 19.52 -2.77
CA ILE A 59 4.26 18.29 -2.01
C ILE A 59 5.46 17.89 -1.15
N CYS A 60 5.21 17.15 -0.07
CA CYS A 60 6.27 16.51 0.69
C CYS A 60 6.52 15.11 0.14
N MET A 61 7.78 14.77 -0.04
CA MET A 61 8.22 13.43 -0.42
C MET A 61 9.33 12.98 0.53
N VAL A 62 9.43 11.68 0.74
CA VAL A 62 10.50 11.05 1.49
C VAL A 62 11.48 10.38 0.53
N ARG A 63 12.76 10.35 0.92
CA ARG A 63 13.80 9.66 0.15
C ARG A 63 14.33 8.52 0.99
N GLN A 64 14.22 7.30 0.49
CA GLN A 64 14.66 6.12 1.22
C GLN A 64 15.29 5.08 0.30
N PHE A 65 16.22 4.30 0.85
CA PHE A 65 16.82 3.18 0.15
C PHE A 65 15.86 2.00 0.10
N ARG A 66 15.53 1.55 -1.09
CA ARG A 66 14.70 0.36 -1.30
C ARG A 66 15.58 -0.84 -1.65
N TYR A 67 15.77 -1.72 -0.67
CA TYR A 67 16.66 -2.88 -0.81
C TYR A 67 16.35 -3.72 -2.05
N ALA A 68 15.08 -4.00 -2.34
CA ALA A 68 14.68 -4.79 -3.51
C ALA A 68 15.10 -4.14 -4.84
N MET A 69 15.13 -2.80 -4.89
CA MET A 69 15.53 -2.03 -6.08
C MET A 69 17.03 -1.67 -6.07
N GLN A 70 17.73 -1.88 -4.94
CA GLN A 70 19.14 -1.50 -4.73
C GLN A 70 19.43 -0.03 -5.05
N GLN A 71 18.48 0.86 -4.75
CA GLN A 71 18.63 2.30 -4.99
C GLN A 71 17.76 3.12 -4.04
N GLU A 72 18.10 4.41 -3.93
CA GLU A 72 17.26 5.39 -3.25
C GLU A 72 16.15 5.87 -4.18
N LEU A 73 14.92 5.90 -3.66
CA LEU A 73 13.74 6.38 -4.37
C LEU A 73 13.11 7.55 -3.63
N TRP A 74 12.49 8.43 -4.40
CA TRP A 74 11.58 9.45 -3.88
C TRP A 74 10.17 8.89 -3.88
N GLU A 75 9.53 8.93 -2.73
CA GLU A 75 8.22 8.33 -2.51
C GLU A 75 7.31 9.29 -1.74
N LEU A 76 6.02 9.12 -1.91
CA LEU A 76 5.08 9.70 -0.96
C LEU A 76 5.22 8.99 0.38
N PRO A 77 5.05 9.68 1.51
CA PRO A 77 5.00 9.04 2.82
C PRO A 77 3.99 7.90 2.82
N ALA A 78 4.44 6.72 3.22
CA ALA A 78 3.62 5.53 3.19
C ALA A 78 4.14 4.45 4.12
N GLY A 79 3.22 3.72 4.73
CA GLY A 79 3.58 2.58 5.56
C GLY A 79 2.58 1.44 5.48
N LYS A 80 2.99 0.31 6.03
CA LYS A 80 2.16 -0.89 6.10
C LYS A 80 1.05 -0.72 7.12
N LEU A 81 -0.11 -1.29 6.82
CA LEU A 81 -1.17 -1.41 7.80
C LEU A 81 -0.79 -2.44 8.87
N GLU A 82 -1.02 -2.10 10.12
CA GLU A 82 -1.06 -3.07 11.19
C GLU A 82 -2.35 -3.91 11.09
N LYS A 83 -2.36 -5.08 11.72
CA LYS A 83 -3.51 -5.97 11.66
C LYS A 83 -4.77 -5.31 12.22
N GLY A 84 -5.72 -5.00 11.35
CA GLY A 84 -6.99 -4.36 11.71
C GLY A 84 -6.90 -2.85 11.91
N GLU A 85 -5.77 -2.24 11.56
CA GLU A 85 -5.61 -0.79 11.59
C GLU A 85 -6.48 -0.14 10.50
N ASP A 86 -7.14 0.95 10.87
CA ASP A 86 -7.85 1.78 9.91
C ASP A 86 -6.85 2.49 8.98
N PRO A 87 -7.01 2.42 7.66
CA PRO A 87 -6.07 3.03 6.72
C PRO A 87 -5.86 4.54 6.93
N PHE A 88 -6.87 5.22 7.43
CA PHE A 88 -6.79 6.65 7.70
C PHE A 88 -5.94 6.95 8.95
N GLU A 89 -6.06 6.15 10.00
CA GLU A 89 -5.22 6.28 11.19
C GLU A 89 -3.77 5.88 10.89
N ALA A 90 -3.55 4.84 10.07
CA ALA A 90 -2.22 4.50 9.57
C ALA A 90 -1.61 5.67 8.79
N ALA A 91 -2.37 6.29 7.90
CA ALA A 91 -1.95 7.45 7.13
C ALA A 91 -1.51 8.62 8.02
N LYS A 92 -2.26 8.92 9.09
CA LYS A 92 -1.89 9.97 10.05
C LYS A 92 -0.58 9.65 10.78
N ARG A 93 -0.45 8.39 11.24
CA ARG A 93 0.74 7.92 11.94
C ARG A 93 1.98 8.08 11.05
N GLU A 94 1.95 7.57 9.83
CA GLU A 94 3.05 7.64 8.87
C GLU A 94 3.42 9.09 8.50
N LEU A 95 2.43 9.95 8.32
CA LEU A 95 2.67 11.38 8.07
C LEU A 95 3.45 12.04 9.23
N GLY A 96 3.11 11.68 10.45
CA GLY A 96 3.82 12.16 11.64
C GLY A 96 5.23 11.60 11.75
N GLU A 97 5.38 10.29 11.54
CA GLU A 97 6.66 9.58 11.70
C GLU A 97 7.68 9.96 10.61
N GLU A 98 7.24 10.00 9.35
CA GLU A 98 8.13 10.23 8.22
C GLU A 98 8.35 11.72 7.88
N CYS A 99 7.35 12.57 8.13
CA CYS A 99 7.41 13.98 7.71
C CYS A 99 7.35 14.97 8.87
N GLY A 100 7.05 14.54 10.10
CA GLY A 100 6.82 15.43 11.22
C GLY A 100 5.60 16.34 11.02
N LEU A 101 4.69 15.96 10.15
CA LEU A 101 3.47 16.70 9.81
C LEU A 101 2.27 16.11 10.53
N THR A 102 1.30 16.96 10.86
CA THR A 102 0.01 16.53 11.39
C THR A 102 -1.12 17.16 10.59
N ALA A 103 -2.22 16.46 10.46
CA ALA A 103 -3.42 16.99 9.86
C ALA A 103 -4.66 16.47 10.59
N ASP A 104 -5.62 17.36 10.83
CA ASP A 104 -6.86 17.01 11.52
C ASP A 104 -7.87 16.33 10.59
N ASN A 105 -7.80 16.66 9.31
CA ASN A 105 -8.71 16.16 8.29
C ASN A 105 -7.94 15.55 7.13
N TYR A 106 -8.56 14.55 6.50
CA TYR A 106 -8.04 13.89 5.31
C TYR A 106 -9.15 13.71 4.29
N ILE A 107 -8.77 13.81 3.03
CA ILE A 107 -9.64 13.51 1.90
C ILE A 107 -9.17 12.18 1.34
N SER A 108 -10.05 11.19 1.30
CA SER A 108 -9.74 9.93 0.61
C SER A 108 -9.59 10.17 -0.88
N LEU A 109 -8.47 9.76 -1.43
CA LEU A 109 -8.22 9.73 -2.87
C LEU A 109 -8.54 8.35 -3.46
N GLY A 110 -9.03 7.42 -2.64
CA GLY A 110 -9.35 6.06 -3.04
C GLY A 110 -8.28 5.05 -2.70
N GLN A 111 -8.25 3.98 -3.46
CA GLN A 111 -7.28 2.89 -3.30
C GLN A 111 -6.79 2.43 -4.66
N PHE A 112 -5.61 1.84 -4.69
CA PHE A 112 -5.09 1.21 -5.89
C PHE A 112 -4.40 -0.11 -5.55
N PHE A 113 -4.24 -0.93 -6.56
CA PHE A 113 -3.61 -2.25 -6.49
C PHE A 113 -2.30 -2.17 -7.28
N PRO A 114 -1.14 -2.12 -6.62
CA PRO A 114 0.14 -1.90 -7.31
C PRO A 114 0.51 -3.06 -8.24
N THR A 115 0.12 -4.30 -7.88
CA THR A 115 0.57 -5.50 -8.60
C THR A 115 -0.54 -6.54 -8.73
N VAL A 116 -1.58 -6.22 -9.50
CA VAL A 116 -2.81 -7.04 -9.65
C VAL A 116 -2.60 -8.45 -10.19
N GLY A 117 -1.42 -8.77 -10.72
CA GLY A 117 -1.17 -10.07 -11.37
C GLY A 117 -0.92 -11.22 -10.40
N TYR A 118 -0.39 -10.93 -9.21
CA TYR A 118 0.00 -11.95 -8.24
C TYR A 118 0.04 -11.48 -6.78
N ASP A 119 -0.23 -10.22 -6.48
CA ASP A 119 -0.16 -9.66 -5.15
C ASP A 119 -1.54 -9.17 -4.69
N THR A 120 -1.84 -9.38 -3.41
CA THR A 120 -3.09 -8.91 -2.78
C THR A 120 -2.95 -7.53 -2.16
N GLU A 121 -1.81 -6.85 -2.33
CA GLU A 121 -1.60 -5.54 -1.75
C GLU A 121 -2.63 -4.52 -2.22
N VAL A 122 -3.19 -3.81 -1.26
CA VAL A 122 -4.04 -2.64 -1.48
C VAL A 122 -3.38 -1.43 -0.83
N ILE A 123 -3.17 -0.38 -1.60
CA ILE A 123 -2.68 0.90 -1.09
C ILE A 123 -3.84 1.88 -0.99
N TYR A 124 -4.19 2.26 0.23
CA TYR A 124 -5.17 3.32 0.49
C TYR A 124 -4.49 4.68 0.42
N THR A 125 -5.04 5.59 -0.36
CA THR A 125 -4.43 6.90 -0.59
C THR A 125 -5.32 8.00 -0.05
N GLY A 126 -4.71 8.89 0.71
CA GLY A 126 -5.35 10.08 1.24
C GLY A 126 -4.50 11.33 1.06
N SER A 127 -5.13 12.48 1.16
CA SER A 127 -4.45 13.77 1.20
C SER A 127 -5.02 14.58 2.37
N PRO A 128 -4.20 15.21 3.20
CA PRO A 128 -4.71 16.25 4.08
C PRO A 128 -5.20 17.43 3.22
N PRO A 129 -6.16 18.25 3.69
CA PRO A 129 -6.34 19.59 3.16
C PRO A 129 -5.01 20.32 3.24
N ALA A 130 -4.79 21.30 2.35
CA ALA A 130 -3.50 22.00 2.23
C ALA A 130 -2.82 22.24 3.58
N CYS A 131 -1.63 21.67 3.74
CA CYS A 131 -0.84 21.80 4.96
C CYS A 131 -0.21 23.17 5.03
N THR A 132 -0.27 23.81 6.20
CA THR A 132 0.62 24.94 6.51
C THR A 132 1.99 24.36 6.89
N ARG A 133 3.08 24.88 6.34
CA ARG A 133 4.42 24.40 6.66
C ARG A 133 4.75 24.66 8.15
N PRO A 134 4.86 23.65 9.00
CA PRO A 134 5.82 23.73 10.10
C PRO A 134 7.21 23.58 9.49
N ARG A 135 8.22 24.16 10.10
CA ARG A 135 9.61 24.00 9.65
C ARG A 135 9.89 22.50 9.48
N CYS A 136 10.08 22.06 8.24
CA CYS A 136 10.48 20.68 7.98
C CYS A 136 11.85 20.48 8.65
N ILE A 137 11.85 19.80 9.79
CA ILE A 137 13.07 19.30 10.40
C ILE A 137 13.32 17.98 9.67
N TRP A 138 14.29 18.01 8.78
CA TRP A 138 14.81 16.79 8.16
C TRP A 138 15.41 15.92 9.28
N MET A 139 14.74 14.87 9.66
CA MET A 139 15.31 13.87 10.54
C MET A 139 15.90 12.77 9.67
N PRO A 140 17.22 12.50 9.77
CA PRO A 140 17.77 11.32 9.15
C PRO A 140 17.13 10.11 9.81
N MET A 141 16.49 9.24 9.01
CA MET A 141 15.98 7.97 9.52
C MET A 141 17.16 7.14 10.02
N ASN A 142 17.25 6.94 11.31
CA ASN A 142 18.15 5.98 11.90
C ASN A 142 17.65 4.58 11.53
N SER A 143 18.48 3.88 10.76
CA SER A 143 18.34 2.47 10.37
C SER A 143 18.30 1.53 11.58
#